data_0532b6c5aec61578ad1750343fa603c5
#
_entry.id   0532b6c5aec61578ad1750343fa603c5
#
_cell.length_a   1.000
_cell.length_b   1.000
_cell.length_c   1.000
_cell.angle_alpha   90.00
_cell.angle_beta   90.00
_cell.angle_gamma   90.00
#
_symmetry.space_group_name_H-M   'P 1'
#
loop_
_entity.id
_entity.type
_entity.pdbx_description
1 polymer ?
#
loop_
_entity_poly.entity_id
_entity_poly.type
_entity_poly.pdbx_seq_one_letter_code
_entity_poly.pdbx_strand_id
1 'polypeptide(L)'
;MRCLHCGKEISSHADLTEQKNRWHRRCIKKFFGTKELPMADITEEQLEQLANDTVNQGLTVPGVQRKMSIHLSTDLNTKLTIVDYPAGYILKPQTKEYENLPEYEDLAMRMAEIAGIQTVPHALMRMNDQYVYITRRIDRDIHGKQITMYAMEDFCQLAGRLTADKYRGSYELCARIIKKYSVLPGFDLSELFLRVVFSFLTGNSDMHLKNFSLKEQEAGKRNFCLSKAYDILPVNVIIPEDNEQLALTLNGKKRNIRKKDFIIFAEKCGIPVKSAEKIMRKVCLLKERFIIACDESYLPEMNKEEMKQLIICREEILH
;
A
#
# COMPACT_ATOMS: atom_id res chain seq x y z
N MET A 1 -7.88 7.51 -22.37
CA MET A 1 -6.61 7.62 -21.58
C MET A 1 -6.95 7.91 -20.13
N ARG A 2 -6.28 7.26 -19.15
CA ARG A 2 -6.61 7.44 -17.72
C ARG A 2 -5.54 8.20 -16.95
N CYS A 3 -5.97 8.92 -15.92
CA CYS A 3 -5.09 9.70 -15.06
C CYS A 3 -4.34 8.80 -14.07
N LEU A 4 -3.02 8.89 -14.04
CA LEU A 4 -2.12 8.07 -13.23
C LEU A 4 -2.31 8.24 -11.71
N HIS A 5 -2.99 9.32 -11.26
CA HIS A 5 -3.33 9.49 -9.84
C HIS A 5 -4.73 8.98 -9.50
N CYS A 6 -5.78 9.40 -10.22
CA CYS A 6 -7.16 9.11 -9.80
C CYS A 6 -7.86 8.02 -10.62
N GLY A 7 -7.20 7.43 -11.62
CA GLY A 7 -7.75 6.40 -12.49
C GLY A 7 -8.87 6.85 -13.44
N LYS A 8 -9.38 8.08 -13.30
CA LYS A 8 -10.47 8.59 -14.13
C LYS A 8 -9.99 8.97 -15.52
N GLU A 9 -10.88 8.91 -16.49
CA GLU A 9 -10.59 9.27 -17.86
C GLU A 9 -10.17 10.73 -18.01
N ILE A 10 -9.15 10.97 -18.85
CA ILE A 10 -8.73 12.28 -19.32
C ILE A 10 -9.38 12.46 -20.69
N SER A 11 -10.23 13.48 -20.81
CA SER A 11 -10.94 13.79 -22.05
C SER A 11 -9.96 14.01 -23.21
N SER A 12 -10.34 13.64 -24.43
CA SER A 12 -9.60 13.98 -25.65
C SER A 12 -9.53 15.49 -25.91
N HIS A 13 -10.44 16.27 -25.28
CA HIS A 13 -10.45 17.74 -25.33
C HIS A 13 -9.74 18.39 -24.12
N ALA A 14 -9.13 17.59 -23.22
CA ALA A 14 -8.36 18.13 -22.12
C ALA A 14 -7.10 18.85 -22.63
N ASP A 15 -6.53 19.67 -21.76
CA ASP A 15 -5.26 20.37 -22.03
C ASP A 15 -4.16 19.38 -22.45
N LEU A 16 -3.34 19.77 -23.45
CA LEU A 16 -2.25 18.94 -23.99
C LEU A 16 -1.27 18.48 -22.90
N THR A 17 -1.07 19.31 -21.87
CA THR A 17 -0.20 18.98 -20.73
C THR A 17 -0.81 17.84 -19.89
N GLU A 18 -2.13 17.86 -19.66
CA GLU A 18 -2.82 16.76 -18.96
C GLU A 18 -2.73 15.44 -19.75
N GLN A 19 -2.91 15.52 -21.07
CA GLN A 19 -2.80 14.34 -21.95
C GLN A 19 -1.36 13.79 -21.96
N LYS A 20 -0.36 14.67 -22.16
CA LYS A 20 1.06 14.29 -22.20
C LYS A 20 1.51 13.65 -20.87
N ASN A 21 1.17 14.28 -19.75
CA ASN A 21 1.58 13.84 -18.43
C ASN A 21 0.72 12.68 -17.91
N ARG A 22 -0.45 12.44 -18.51
CA ARG A 22 -1.48 11.52 -18.01
C ARG A 22 -1.91 11.84 -16.57
N TRP A 23 -1.98 13.13 -16.24
CA TRP A 23 -2.41 13.63 -14.94
C TRP A 23 -3.35 14.82 -15.11
N HIS A 24 -4.49 14.84 -14.42
CA HIS A 24 -5.31 16.04 -14.34
C HIS A 24 -4.58 17.12 -13.53
N ARG A 25 -4.66 18.38 -13.93
CA ARG A 25 -4.10 19.53 -13.18
C ARG A 25 -4.57 19.54 -11.71
N ARG A 26 -5.85 19.26 -11.47
CA ARG A 26 -6.40 19.13 -10.11
C ARG A 26 -5.73 18.01 -9.30
N CYS A 27 -5.35 16.91 -9.94
CA CYS A 27 -4.67 15.78 -9.31
C CYS A 27 -3.24 16.14 -8.94
N ILE A 28 -2.53 16.87 -9.80
CA ILE A 28 -1.19 17.40 -9.53
C ILE A 28 -1.24 18.31 -8.29
N LYS A 29 -2.17 19.28 -8.29
CA LYS A 29 -2.35 20.20 -7.16
C LYS A 29 -2.71 19.47 -5.86
N LYS A 30 -3.58 18.46 -5.93
CA LYS A 30 -3.99 17.67 -4.75
C LYS A 30 -2.84 16.84 -4.20
N PHE A 31 -2.04 16.22 -5.06
CA PHE A 31 -1.00 15.27 -4.66
C PHE A 31 0.31 15.96 -4.29
N PHE A 32 0.78 16.90 -5.12
CA PHE A 32 2.06 17.59 -4.94
C PHE A 32 1.92 19.00 -4.34
N GLY A 33 0.75 19.62 -4.40
CA GLY A 33 0.57 21.02 -4.03
C GLY A 33 1.06 22.03 -5.09
N THR A 34 1.55 21.54 -6.24
CA THR A 34 2.15 22.34 -7.32
C THR A 34 1.18 22.56 -8.48
N LYS A 35 1.48 23.51 -9.36
CA LYS A 35 0.71 23.74 -10.60
C LYS A 35 1.10 22.76 -11.71
N GLU A 36 2.36 22.35 -11.73
CA GLU A 36 2.96 21.48 -12.73
C GLU A 36 3.39 20.15 -12.10
N LEU A 37 3.39 19.10 -12.92
CA LEU A 37 3.88 17.79 -12.48
C LEU A 37 5.39 17.88 -12.24
N PRO A 38 5.90 17.53 -11.06
CA PRO A 38 7.31 17.54 -10.77
C PRO A 38 8.09 16.62 -11.73
N MET A 39 9.19 17.09 -12.27
CA MET A 39 10.12 16.22 -12.98
C MET A 39 10.90 15.38 -11.96
N ALA A 40 11.03 14.09 -12.21
CA ALA A 40 11.92 13.26 -11.42
C ALA A 40 13.34 13.42 -11.98
N ASP A 41 14.19 14.12 -11.22
CA ASP A 41 15.61 14.32 -11.53
C ASP A 41 16.44 13.21 -10.86
N ILE A 42 16.17 11.97 -11.27
CA ILE A 42 16.78 10.76 -10.73
C ILE A 42 17.34 9.97 -11.92
N THR A 43 18.65 9.82 -11.96
CA THR A 43 19.32 9.07 -13.04
C THR A 43 19.19 7.57 -12.82
N GLU A 44 19.33 6.78 -13.90
CA GLU A 44 19.30 5.33 -13.83
C GLU A 44 20.45 4.78 -12.95
N GLU A 45 21.63 5.44 -13.00
CA GLU A 45 22.77 5.12 -12.15
C GLU A 45 22.46 5.36 -10.67
N GLN A 46 21.75 6.43 -10.32
CA GLN A 46 21.31 6.69 -8.96
C GLN A 46 20.28 5.66 -8.48
N LEU A 47 19.40 5.21 -9.38
CA LEU A 47 18.46 4.11 -9.11
C LEU A 47 19.19 2.80 -8.83
N GLU A 48 20.21 2.47 -9.64
CA GLU A 48 21.02 1.26 -9.47
C GLU A 48 21.92 1.31 -8.24
N GLN A 49 22.54 2.46 -7.93
CA GLN A 49 23.40 2.65 -6.78
C GLN A 49 22.66 2.49 -5.47
N LEU A 50 21.47 3.10 -5.35
CA LEU A 50 20.58 2.91 -4.21
C LEU A 50 20.06 1.48 -4.07
N ALA A 51 19.92 0.78 -5.18
CA ALA A 51 19.61 -0.62 -5.24
C ALA A 51 20.72 -1.48 -4.59
N ASN A 52 21.97 -1.17 -4.94
CA ASN A 52 23.16 -1.88 -4.43
C ASN A 52 23.42 -1.56 -2.95
N ASP A 53 23.20 -0.34 -2.50
CA ASP A 53 23.35 0.05 -1.09
C ASP A 53 22.37 -0.67 -0.17
N THR A 54 21.18 -0.97 -0.65
CA THR A 54 20.19 -1.76 0.11
C THR A 54 20.59 -3.23 0.22
N VAL A 55 21.28 -3.78 -0.79
CA VAL A 55 21.86 -5.12 -0.78
C VAL A 55 23.04 -5.22 0.18
N ASN A 56 23.92 -4.22 0.19
CA ASN A 56 25.13 -4.20 1.03
C ASN A 56 24.80 -4.02 2.53
N GLN A 57 23.62 -3.53 2.88
CA GLN A 57 23.19 -3.42 4.29
C GLN A 57 22.58 -4.73 4.85
N GLY A 58 22.70 -5.85 4.16
CA GLY A 58 22.23 -7.17 4.62
C GLY A 58 20.71 -7.29 4.76
N LEU A 59 19.95 -6.41 4.12
CA LEU A 59 18.49 -6.35 4.15
C LEU A 59 17.82 -7.14 3.01
N THR A 60 18.57 -8.02 2.37
CA THR A 60 18.04 -8.90 1.32
C THR A 60 17.25 -10.04 1.93
N VAL A 61 15.96 -9.80 2.13
CA VAL A 61 14.97 -10.88 2.14
C VAL A 61 14.31 -10.88 0.77
N PRO A 62 14.15 -12.03 0.10
CA PRO A 62 13.41 -12.11 -1.16
C PRO A 62 12.05 -11.42 -1.00
N GLY A 63 11.71 -10.50 -1.91
CA GLY A 63 10.44 -9.77 -1.86
C GLY A 63 10.51 -8.33 -1.33
N VAL A 64 11.70 -7.79 -0.99
CA VAL A 64 11.79 -6.37 -0.62
C VAL A 64 11.82 -5.49 -1.87
N GLN A 65 10.71 -4.83 -2.16
CA GLN A 65 10.65 -3.82 -3.21
C GLN A 65 11.57 -2.65 -2.86
N ARG A 66 12.39 -2.22 -3.83
CA ARG A 66 13.29 -1.06 -3.69
C ARG A 66 12.47 0.20 -3.48
N LYS A 67 12.83 1.01 -2.50
CA LYS A 67 12.13 2.27 -2.20
C LYS A 67 13.09 3.37 -1.84
N MET A 68 12.79 4.58 -2.29
CA MET A 68 13.60 5.78 -2.07
C MET A 68 12.76 6.86 -1.41
N SER A 69 13.34 7.54 -0.41
CA SER A 69 12.76 8.78 0.11
C SER A 69 13.20 9.93 -0.76
N ILE A 70 12.25 10.72 -1.26
CA ILE A 70 12.51 11.84 -2.18
C ILE A 70 11.89 13.14 -1.66
N HIS A 71 12.57 14.24 -1.97
CA HIS A 71 12.14 15.59 -1.66
C HIS A 71 11.50 16.27 -2.86
N LEU A 72 10.49 17.11 -2.63
CA LEU A 72 9.90 17.98 -3.64
C LEU A 72 10.56 19.37 -3.51
N SER A 73 11.47 19.70 -4.42
CA SER A 73 12.04 21.04 -4.56
C SER A 73 11.17 21.93 -5.46
N THR A 74 10.98 23.18 -5.10
CA THR A 74 10.19 24.18 -5.85
C THR A 74 10.97 25.44 -6.17
N ASP A 75 12.28 25.51 -5.84
CA ASP A 75 13.05 26.77 -5.85
C ASP A 75 13.29 27.34 -7.27
N LEU A 76 13.75 26.55 -8.23
CA LEU A 76 13.99 26.98 -9.61
C LEU A 76 13.09 26.28 -10.61
N ASN A 77 12.91 24.97 -10.44
CA ASN A 77 12.01 24.13 -11.18
C ASN A 77 11.36 23.15 -10.22
N THR A 78 10.11 22.76 -10.48
CA THR A 78 9.43 21.76 -9.64
C THR A 78 10.03 20.39 -9.92
N LYS A 79 10.83 19.86 -9.01
CA LYS A 79 11.58 18.61 -9.15
C LYS A 79 11.43 17.69 -7.96
N LEU A 80 11.49 16.39 -8.20
CA LEU A 80 11.69 15.36 -7.17
C LEU A 80 13.17 14.99 -7.13
N THR A 81 13.82 15.14 -5.98
CA THR A 81 15.26 14.91 -5.79
C THR A 81 15.50 13.91 -4.66
N ILE A 82 16.59 13.14 -4.76
CA ILE A 82 17.04 12.23 -3.69
C ILE A 82 17.70 13.00 -2.56
N VAL A 83 18.36 14.11 -2.91
CA VAL A 83 19.11 14.97 -2.00
C VAL A 83 18.15 15.99 -1.42
N ASP A 84 18.41 16.41 -0.25
CA ASP A 84 17.66 17.36 0.54
C ASP A 84 16.61 16.75 1.47
N TYR A 85 16.64 17.24 2.67
CA TYR A 85 15.69 16.95 3.72
C TYR A 85 14.78 18.15 3.91
N PRO A 86 13.50 17.95 4.09
CA PRO A 86 12.82 16.70 4.42
C PRO A 86 12.20 15.99 3.20
N ALA A 87 12.45 14.69 3.09
CA ALA A 87 11.78 13.87 2.10
C ALA A 87 10.28 13.70 2.41
N GLY A 88 9.42 14.16 1.51
CA GLY A 88 7.96 14.12 1.67
C GLY A 88 7.29 12.93 0.97
N TYR A 89 8.03 12.21 0.13
CA TYR A 89 7.52 11.14 -0.72
C TYR A 89 8.43 9.91 -0.64
N ILE A 90 7.85 8.77 -1.01
CA ILE A 90 8.56 7.51 -1.23
C ILE A 90 8.29 7.11 -2.67
N LEU A 91 9.36 6.84 -3.42
CA LEU A 91 9.33 6.34 -4.79
C LEU A 91 9.73 4.88 -4.79
N LYS A 92 9.00 4.06 -5.54
CA LYS A 92 9.27 2.64 -5.75
C LYS A 92 9.36 2.39 -7.25
N PRO A 93 10.57 2.24 -7.80
CA PRO A 93 10.77 1.98 -9.23
C PRO A 93 10.43 0.54 -9.58
N GLN A 94 10.34 0.28 -10.88
CA GLN A 94 10.31 -1.06 -11.44
C GLN A 94 11.59 -1.81 -11.05
N THR A 95 11.48 -3.09 -10.74
CA THR A 95 12.62 -3.98 -10.45
C THR A 95 12.87 -4.90 -11.65
N LYS A 96 14.10 -5.44 -11.75
CA LYS A 96 14.44 -6.41 -12.81
C LYS A 96 13.89 -7.80 -12.52
N GLU A 97 13.68 -8.12 -11.25
CA GLU A 97 13.29 -9.44 -10.77
C GLU A 97 11.79 -9.72 -10.96
N TYR A 98 10.95 -8.69 -10.82
CA TYR A 98 9.50 -8.81 -10.91
C TYR A 98 8.94 -7.68 -11.78
N GLU A 99 8.31 -8.06 -12.88
CA GLU A 99 7.71 -7.11 -13.82
C GLU A 99 6.42 -6.49 -13.26
N ASN A 100 6.14 -5.25 -13.67
CA ASN A 100 4.91 -4.51 -13.37
C ASN A 100 4.60 -4.29 -11.88
N LEU A 101 5.61 -4.31 -10.99
CA LEU A 101 5.38 -4.10 -9.54
C LEU A 101 4.69 -2.76 -9.24
N PRO A 102 5.07 -1.61 -9.84
CA PRO A 102 4.39 -0.35 -9.64
C PRO A 102 2.89 -0.41 -9.98
N GLU A 103 2.55 -1.06 -11.10
CA GLU A 103 1.18 -1.20 -11.58
C GLU A 103 0.36 -2.13 -10.68
N TYR A 104 0.95 -3.21 -10.18
CA TYR A 104 0.32 -4.09 -9.22
C TYR A 104 0.05 -3.39 -7.89
N GLU A 105 1.00 -2.60 -7.37
CA GLU A 105 0.80 -1.85 -6.13
C GLU A 105 -0.29 -0.78 -6.30
N ASP A 106 -0.28 -0.03 -7.40
CA ASP A 106 -1.32 0.96 -7.71
C ASP A 106 -2.71 0.31 -7.78
N LEU A 107 -2.83 -0.82 -8.48
CA LEU A 107 -4.09 -1.57 -8.56
C LEU A 107 -4.56 -2.04 -7.19
N ALA A 108 -3.70 -2.69 -6.41
CA ALA A 108 -4.05 -3.20 -5.09
C ALA A 108 -4.45 -2.08 -4.12
N MET A 109 -3.75 -0.95 -4.16
CA MET A 109 -4.08 0.23 -3.36
C MET A 109 -5.41 0.86 -3.77
N ARG A 110 -5.73 0.95 -5.08
CA ARG A 110 -7.05 1.39 -5.57
C ARG A 110 -8.17 0.45 -5.15
N MET A 111 -7.94 -0.87 -5.22
CA MET A 111 -8.89 -1.86 -4.70
C MET A 111 -9.11 -1.70 -3.20
N ALA A 112 -8.06 -1.40 -2.43
CA ALA A 112 -8.18 -1.11 -1.00
C ALA A 112 -9.08 0.11 -0.74
N GLU A 113 -8.94 1.19 -1.53
CA GLU A 113 -9.85 2.34 -1.47
C GLU A 113 -11.30 1.95 -1.81
N ILE A 114 -11.52 1.11 -2.83
CA ILE A 114 -12.85 0.59 -3.18
C ILE A 114 -13.45 -0.23 -2.03
N ALA A 115 -12.64 -1.00 -1.30
CA ALA A 115 -13.07 -1.75 -0.12
C ALA A 115 -13.43 -0.84 1.07
N GLY A 116 -12.98 0.41 1.03
CA GLY A 116 -13.16 1.41 2.09
C GLY A 116 -12.04 1.42 3.11
N ILE A 117 -10.90 0.81 2.79
CA ILE A 117 -9.66 0.90 3.56
C ILE A 117 -9.07 2.31 3.36
N GLN A 118 -8.68 2.95 4.44
CA GLN A 118 -7.98 4.24 4.35
C GLN A 118 -6.54 4.02 3.92
N THR A 119 -6.19 4.49 2.72
CA THR A 119 -4.85 4.36 2.15
C THR A 119 -4.03 5.64 2.27
N VAL A 120 -2.70 5.52 2.24
CA VAL A 120 -1.83 6.66 2.00
C VAL A 120 -2.10 7.24 0.61
N PRO A 121 -1.92 8.55 0.38
CA PRO A 121 -2.01 9.11 -0.96
C PRO A 121 -0.94 8.48 -1.87
N HIS A 122 -1.37 7.93 -2.99
CA HIS A 122 -0.49 7.21 -3.92
C HIS A 122 -0.83 7.52 -5.38
N ALA A 123 0.08 7.22 -6.28
CA ALA A 123 -0.08 7.38 -7.72
C ALA A 123 1.00 6.62 -8.50
N LEU A 124 0.81 6.53 -9.81
CA LEU A 124 1.87 6.21 -10.75
C LEU A 124 2.46 7.48 -11.35
N MET A 125 3.76 7.44 -11.67
CA MET A 125 4.45 8.40 -12.53
C MET A 125 5.13 7.66 -13.68
N ARG A 126 5.45 8.38 -14.77
CA ARG A 126 6.29 7.85 -15.84
C ARG A 126 7.70 8.39 -15.70
N MET A 127 8.67 7.47 -15.73
CA MET A 127 10.10 7.77 -15.77
C MET A 127 10.74 6.85 -16.82
N ASN A 128 11.46 7.41 -17.78
CA ASN A 128 12.19 6.64 -18.81
C ASN A 128 11.33 5.52 -19.43
N ASP A 129 10.11 5.86 -19.86
CA ASP A 129 9.10 4.96 -20.43
C ASP A 129 8.58 3.82 -19.52
N GLN A 130 9.00 3.77 -18.27
CA GLN A 130 8.47 2.84 -17.26
C GLN A 130 7.54 3.55 -16.28
N TYR A 131 6.67 2.78 -15.64
CA TYR A 131 5.92 3.27 -14.49
C TYR A 131 6.76 3.14 -13.22
N VAL A 132 6.59 4.12 -12.34
CA VAL A 132 7.08 4.09 -10.96
C VAL A 132 5.91 4.40 -10.03
N TYR A 133 5.85 3.71 -8.90
CA TYR A 133 4.86 3.99 -7.88
C TYR A 133 5.39 5.07 -6.95
N ILE A 134 4.56 6.06 -6.62
CA ILE A 134 4.89 7.14 -5.69
C ILE A 134 3.82 7.25 -4.61
N THR A 135 4.25 7.44 -3.37
CA THR A 135 3.36 7.67 -2.24
C THR A 135 3.85 8.83 -1.37
N ARG A 136 2.90 9.55 -0.74
CA ARG A 136 3.24 10.58 0.25
C ARG A 136 3.53 9.93 1.60
N ARG A 137 4.56 10.42 2.27
CA ARG A 137 4.83 10.08 3.65
C ARG A 137 3.71 10.62 4.54
N ILE A 138 3.29 9.84 5.52
CA ILE A 138 2.23 10.20 6.46
C ILE A 138 2.74 10.49 7.86
N ASP A 139 4.03 10.24 8.12
CA ASP A 139 4.71 10.53 9.38
C ASP A 139 5.15 12.01 9.49
N ARG A 140 4.81 12.82 8.48
CA ARG A 140 5.11 14.25 8.45
C ARG A 140 4.18 15.04 7.55
N ASP A 141 3.95 16.30 7.92
CA ASP A 141 3.33 17.30 7.05
C ASP A 141 4.37 18.39 6.73
N ILE A 142 4.46 18.75 5.45
CA ILE A 142 5.42 19.74 4.95
C ILE A 142 4.62 20.87 4.32
N HIS A 143 4.75 22.07 4.90
CA HIS A 143 4.13 23.30 4.42
C HIS A 143 5.21 24.38 4.22
N GLY A 144 5.74 24.46 3.00
CA GLY A 144 6.90 25.30 2.70
C GLY A 144 8.12 24.86 3.54
N LYS A 145 8.63 25.75 4.39
CA LYS A 145 9.75 25.46 5.29
C LYS A 145 9.32 24.84 6.64
N GLN A 146 8.04 24.82 6.92
CA GLN A 146 7.51 24.27 8.18
C GLN A 146 7.28 22.76 8.03
N ILE A 147 7.83 21.98 8.95
CA ILE A 147 7.69 20.52 9.02
C ILE A 147 7.09 20.16 10.37
N THR A 148 5.99 19.44 10.32
CA THR A 148 5.38 18.81 11.49
C THR A 148 5.64 17.31 11.42
N MET A 149 6.31 16.75 12.43
CA MET A 149 6.57 15.31 12.52
C MET A 149 5.56 14.65 13.45
N TYR A 150 5.10 13.46 13.06
CA TYR A 150 4.21 12.60 13.85
C TYR A 150 4.97 11.34 14.23
N ALA A 151 4.92 10.96 15.50
CA ALA A 151 5.48 9.68 15.92
C ALA A 151 4.73 8.53 15.22
N MET A 152 5.48 7.57 14.70
CA MET A 152 4.94 6.41 13.98
C MET A 152 5.85 5.21 14.23
N GLU A 153 5.27 4.09 14.66
CA GLU A 153 5.99 2.83 14.88
C GLU A 153 5.27 1.67 14.23
N ASP A 154 6.01 0.81 13.55
CA ASP A 154 5.45 -0.41 12.97
C ASP A 154 5.23 -1.50 14.03
N PHE A 155 4.36 -2.47 13.71
CA PHE A 155 4.01 -3.52 14.66
C PHE A 155 5.16 -4.49 14.97
N CYS A 156 6.19 -4.55 14.12
CA CYS A 156 7.42 -5.29 14.41
C CYS A 156 8.17 -4.62 15.58
N GLN A 157 8.31 -3.29 15.54
CA GLN A 157 8.90 -2.48 16.61
C GLN A 157 8.05 -2.57 17.90
N LEU A 158 6.73 -2.37 17.80
CA LEU A 158 5.80 -2.46 18.95
C LEU A 158 5.73 -3.84 19.57
N ALA A 159 6.06 -4.89 18.83
CA ALA A 159 6.22 -6.25 19.32
C ALA A 159 7.59 -6.56 19.92
N GLY A 160 8.53 -5.58 19.93
CA GLY A 160 9.91 -5.76 20.37
C GLY A 160 10.71 -6.71 19.49
N ARG A 161 10.45 -6.72 18.17
CA ARG A 161 11.07 -7.63 17.20
C ARG A 161 12.00 -6.91 16.25
N LEU A 162 13.03 -7.62 15.78
CA LEU A 162 13.92 -7.14 14.74
C LEU A 162 13.29 -7.27 13.35
N THR A 163 13.79 -6.53 12.37
CA THR A 163 13.32 -6.57 10.98
C THR A 163 13.33 -7.98 10.39
N ALA A 164 14.31 -8.81 10.74
CA ALA A 164 14.41 -10.21 10.31
C ALA A 164 13.22 -11.06 10.78
N ASP A 165 12.55 -10.66 11.85
CA ASP A 165 11.40 -11.37 12.44
C ASP A 165 10.04 -10.85 11.96
N LYS A 166 10.00 -10.02 10.94
CA LYS A 166 8.77 -9.37 10.46
C LYS A 166 7.64 -10.34 10.10
N TYR A 167 7.96 -11.55 9.67
CA TYR A 167 7.01 -12.63 9.35
C TYR A 167 6.69 -13.55 10.54
N ARG A 168 7.40 -13.43 11.66
CA ARG A 168 7.16 -14.21 12.87
C ARG A 168 6.06 -13.53 13.69
N GLY A 169 4.81 -13.89 13.45
CA GLY A 169 3.69 -13.27 14.15
C GLY A 169 2.35 -13.86 13.75
N SER A 170 1.30 -13.23 14.28
CA SER A 170 -0.06 -13.55 13.92
C SER A 170 -0.90 -12.27 13.86
N TYR A 171 -2.02 -12.31 13.18
CA TYR A 171 -2.95 -11.16 13.17
C TYR A 171 -3.61 -10.97 14.54
N GLU A 172 -3.68 -12.01 15.37
CA GLU A 172 -4.07 -11.88 16.79
C GLU A 172 -3.03 -11.08 17.60
N LEU A 173 -1.72 -11.16 17.25
CA LEU A 173 -0.70 -10.28 17.83
C LEU A 173 -0.95 -8.83 17.41
N CYS A 174 -1.26 -8.58 16.13
CA CYS A 174 -1.60 -7.24 15.65
C CYS A 174 -2.80 -6.66 16.42
N ALA A 175 -3.83 -7.48 16.66
CA ALA A 175 -4.99 -7.07 17.45
C ALA A 175 -4.64 -6.74 18.91
N ARG A 176 -3.73 -7.50 19.55
CA ARG A 176 -3.23 -7.19 20.89
C ARG A 176 -2.47 -5.87 20.95
N ILE A 177 -1.64 -5.58 19.95
CA ILE A 177 -0.92 -4.30 19.82
C ILE A 177 -1.91 -3.14 19.73
N ILE A 178 -2.93 -3.25 18.87
CA ILE A 178 -4.00 -2.24 18.75
C ILE A 178 -4.69 -2.02 20.10
N LYS A 179 -5.13 -3.10 20.76
CA LYS A 179 -5.80 -3.00 22.07
C LYS A 179 -4.94 -2.32 23.15
N LYS A 180 -3.63 -2.49 23.07
CA LYS A 180 -2.70 -1.94 24.06
C LYS A 180 -2.37 -0.47 23.83
N TYR A 181 -2.27 -0.04 22.60
CA TYR A 181 -1.67 1.26 22.28
C TYR A 181 -2.59 2.22 21.52
N SER A 182 -3.66 1.76 20.87
CA SER A 182 -4.58 2.64 20.17
C SER A 182 -5.55 3.35 21.13
N VAL A 183 -5.83 4.62 20.84
CA VAL A 183 -6.88 5.38 21.56
C VAL A 183 -8.28 5.09 21.00
N LEU A 184 -8.40 4.43 19.83
CA LEU A 184 -9.66 4.02 19.20
C LEU A 184 -9.68 2.51 18.88
N PRO A 185 -9.44 1.62 19.85
CA PRO A 185 -9.18 0.21 19.58
C PRO A 185 -10.33 -0.51 18.86
N GLY A 186 -11.58 -0.16 19.12
CA GLY A 186 -12.74 -0.78 18.45
C GLY A 186 -12.80 -0.49 16.95
N PHE A 187 -12.49 0.75 16.56
CA PHE A 187 -12.42 1.15 15.16
C PHE A 187 -11.21 0.50 14.46
N ASP A 188 -10.05 0.57 15.08
CA ASP A 188 -8.80 0.04 14.53
C ASP A 188 -8.81 -1.49 14.41
N LEU A 189 -9.49 -2.21 15.31
CA LEU A 189 -9.69 -3.65 15.19
C LEU A 189 -10.59 -4.02 14.00
N SER A 190 -11.64 -3.22 13.76
CA SER A 190 -12.52 -3.42 12.60
C SER A 190 -11.77 -3.16 11.29
N GLU A 191 -10.94 -2.13 11.27
CA GLU A 191 -10.06 -1.80 10.14
C GLU A 191 -8.99 -2.88 9.93
N LEU A 192 -8.34 -3.39 10.99
CA LEU A 192 -7.42 -4.53 10.91
C LEU A 192 -8.11 -5.74 10.28
N PHE A 193 -9.30 -6.09 10.76
CA PHE A 193 -10.07 -7.22 10.24
C PHE A 193 -10.37 -7.05 8.74
N LEU A 194 -10.82 -5.87 8.33
CA LEU A 194 -11.06 -5.53 6.93
C LEU A 194 -9.79 -5.72 6.08
N ARG A 195 -8.64 -5.22 6.55
CA ARG A 195 -7.36 -5.36 5.84
C ARG A 195 -6.91 -6.81 5.71
N VAL A 196 -7.14 -7.64 6.72
CA VAL A 196 -6.80 -9.07 6.69
C VAL A 196 -7.68 -9.82 5.69
N VAL A 197 -9.00 -9.58 5.69
CA VAL A 197 -9.94 -10.15 4.71
C VAL A 197 -9.56 -9.69 3.29
N PHE A 198 -9.27 -8.41 3.11
CA PHE A 198 -8.86 -7.84 1.83
C PHE A 198 -7.54 -8.44 1.34
N SER A 199 -6.52 -8.57 2.21
CA SER A 199 -5.24 -9.20 1.87
C SER A 199 -5.41 -10.63 1.41
N PHE A 200 -6.28 -11.40 2.06
CA PHE A 200 -6.63 -12.74 1.62
C PHE A 200 -7.27 -12.72 0.23
N LEU A 201 -8.25 -11.87 0.00
CA LEU A 201 -8.99 -11.79 -1.27
C LEU A 201 -8.07 -11.41 -2.44
N THR A 202 -7.18 -10.45 -2.24
CA THR A 202 -6.28 -9.91 -3.27
C THR A 202 -4.95 -10.65 -3.39
N GLY A 203 -4.74 -11.71 -2.60
CA GLY A 203 -3.49 -12.48 -2.64
C GLY A 203 -2.27 -11.75 -2.09
N ASN A 204 -2.48 -10.84 -1.12
CA ASN A 204 -1.37 -10.16 -0.44
C ASN A 204 -0.79 -11.04 0.66
N SER A 205 0.13 -11.94 0.30
CA SER A 205 0.87 -12.78 1.23
C SER A 205 2.10 -12.09 1.84
N ASP A 206 2.29 -10.79 1.62
CA ASP A 206 3.37 -9.98 2.23
C ASP A 206 2.88 -8.97 3.28
N MET A 207 1.62 -9.06 3.74
CA MET A 207 1.07 -8.16 4.77
C MET A 207 1.58 -8.54 6.17
N HIS A 208 2.89 -8.35 6.40
CA HIS A 208 3.60 -8.68 7.63
C HIS A 208 3.58 -7.56 8.68
N LEU A 209 4.23 -7.78 9.85
CA LEU A 209 4.20 -6.84 10.99
C LEU A 209 4.66 -5.41 10.65
N LYS A 210 5.57 -5.24 9.69
CA LYS A 210 6.06 -3.90 9.30
C LYS A 210 5.10 -3.14 8.38
N ASN A 211 4.08 -3.81 7.81
CA ASN A 211 3.06 -3.20 6.96
C ASN A 211 1.84 -2.70 7.76
N PHE A 212 1.91 -2.79 9.08
CA PHE A 212 1.00 -2.16 10.03
C PHE A 212 1.78 -1.21 10.92
N SER A 213 1.24 -0.01 11.15
CA SER A 213 1.84 0.96 12.08
C SER A 213 0.76 1.64 12.90
N LEU A 214 1.12 2.05 14.10
CA LEU A 214 0.39 3.08 14.83
C LEU A 214 1.05 4.42 14.55
N LYS A 215 0.21 5.42 14.28
CA LYS A 215 0.64 6.79 14.01
C LYS A 215 -0.07 7.74 14.96
N GLU A 216 0.66 8.69 15.46
CA GLU A 216 0.14 9.82 16.23
C GLU A 216 -0.86 10.63 15.41
N GLN A 217 -2.02 10.97 16.00
CA GLN A 217 -3.06 11.72 15.31
C GLN A 217 -2.78 13.23 15.34
N GLU A 218 -2.24 13.71 16.44
CA GLU A 218 -1.82 15.09 16.65
C GLU A 218 -0.37 15.10 17.15
N ALA A 219 0.48 15.87 16.52
CA ALA A 219 1.92 15.92 16.83
C ALA A 219 2.17 16.24 18.31
N GLY A 220 2.95 15.40 19.00
CA GLY A 220 3.31 15.55 20.41
C GLY A 220 2.23 15.18 21.43
N LYS A 221 1.05 14.69 20.98
CA LYS A 221 -0.07 14.33 21.88
C LYS A 221 -0.04 12.87 22.34
N ARG A 222 0.78 12.02 21.74
CA ARG A 222 0.86 10.58 22.03
C ARG A 222 -0.49 9.83 21.90
N ASN A 223 -1.40 10.33 21.07
CA ASN A 223 -2.69 9.73 20.75
C ASN A 223 -2.57 8.90 19.48
N PHE A 224 -2.26 7.63 19.62
CA PHE A 224 -1.97 6.73 18.52
C PHE A 224 -3.23 6.01 18.01
N CYS A 225 -3.35 5.89 16.69
CA CYS A 225 -4.34 5.04 16.01
C CYS A 225 -3.64 4.24 14.89
N LEU A 226 -4.33 3.22 14.38
CA LEU A 226 -3.87 2.49 13.22
C LEU A 226 -3.66 3.45 12.05
N SER A 227 -2.47 3.43 11.46
CA SER A 227 -2.12 4.30 10.34
C SER A 227 -2.93 3.95 9.09
N LYS A 228 -2.99 4.85 8.13
CA LYS A 228 -3.44 4.54 6.77
C LYS A 228 -2.65 3.34 6.22
N ALA A 229 -3.31 2.52 5.39
CA ALA A 229 -2.69 1.37 4.76
C ALA A 229 -1.69 1.79 3.68
N TYR A 230 -0.62 1.04 3.55
CA TYR A 230 0.46 1.20 2.58
C TYR A 230 1.08 -0.16 2.27
N ASP A 231 1.84 -0.24 1.20
CA ASP A 231 2.63 -1.43 0.84
C ASP A 231 1.73 -2.67 0.63
N ILE A 232 0.69 -2.52 -0.21
CA ILE A 232 -0.23 -3.61 -0.54
C ILE A 232 0.10 -4.13 -1.94
N LEU A 233 0.50 -5.40 -2.03
CA LEU A 233 0.88 -6.08 -3.27
C LEU A 233 0.18 -7.44 -3.40
N PRO A 234 -0.32 -7.82 -4.57
CA PRO A 234 -0.94 -9.13 -4.80
C PRO A 234 0.16 -10.20 -5.05
N VAL A 235 0.92 -10.53 -4.01
CA VAL A 235 2.13 -11.37 -4.10
C VAL A 235 1.84 -12.74 -4.71
N ASN A 236 0.69 -13.34 -4.42
CA ASN A 236 0.33 -14.64 -5.01
C ASN A 236 0.11 -14.62 -6.53
N VAL A 237 -0.07 -13.43 -7.15
CA VAL A 237 -0.08 -13.27 -8.60
C VAL A 237 1.33 -13.02 -9.13
N ILE A 238 2.11 -12.21 -8.40
CA ILE A 238 3.48 -11.82 -8.80
C ILE A 238 4.45 -13.01 -8.64
N ILE A 239 4.25 -13.84 -7.62
CA ILE A 239 5.06 -15.02 -7.28
C ILE A 239 4.13 -16.23 -7.12
N PRO A 240 3.76 -16.90 -8.23
CA PRO A 240 2.82 -18.04 -8.19
C PRO A 240 3.30 -19.22 -7.33
N GLU A 241 4.60 -19.32 -7.10
CA GLU A 241 5.21 -20.35 -6.25
C GLU A 241 4.97 -20.12 -4.76
N ASP A 242 4.58 -18.89 -4.36
CA ASP A 242 4.22 -18.62 -2.97
C ASP A 242 2.86 -19.25 -2.64
N ASN A 243 2.92 -20.32 -1.87
CA ASN A 243 1.75 -21.08 -1.45
C ASN A 243 1.10 -20.53 -0.17
N GLU A 244 1.63 -19.49 0.46
CA GLU A 244 1.04 -18.87 1.63
C GLU A 244 -0.10 -17.93 1.19
N GLN A 245 -1.24 -18.03 1.86
CA GLN A 245 -2.39 -17.18 1.57
C GLN A 245 -2.35 -15.86 2.35
N LEU A 246 -1.58 -15.83 3.43
CA LEU A 246 -1.38 -14.67 4.31
C LEU A 246 0.05 -14.67 4.86
N ALA A 247 0.62 -13.47 5.06
CA ALA A 247 1.98 -13.27 5.59
C ALA A 247 2.16 -13.74 7.03
N LEU A 248 1.16 -13.48 7.87
CA LEU A 248 1.13 -13.85 9.28
C LEU A 248 0.10 -14.96 9.50
N THR A 249 0.22 -15.68 10.60
CA THR A 249 -0.78 -16.70 10.90
C THR A 249 -2.12 -16.06 11.28
N LEU A 250 -3.19 -16.64 10.76
CA LEU A 250 -4.57 -16.41 11.15
C LEU A 250 -5.09 -17.69 11.79
N ASN A 251 -5.50 -17.65 13.04
CA ASN A 251 -5.90 -18.83 13.80
C ASN A 251 -4.86 -19.99 13.70
N GLY A 252 -3.56 -19.63 13.73
CA GLY A 252 -2.44 -20.56 13.64
C GLY A 252 -2.09 -21.03 12.21
N LYS A 253 -2.77 -20.55 11.17
CA LYS A 253 -2.60 -20.99 9.79
C LYS A 253 -2.14 -19.85 8.89
N LYS A 254 -1.35 -20.18 7.86
CA LYS A 254 -1.05 -19.31 6.71
C LYS A 254 -1.59 -19.87 5.39
N ARG A 255 -1.99 -21.16 5.39
CA ARG A 255 -2.51 -21.91 4.24
C ARG A 255 -3.83 -22.57 4.59
N ASN A 256 -4.60 -22.94 3.59
CA ASN A 256 -5.93 -23.56 3.76
C ASN A 256 -6.85 -22.73 4.67
N ILE A 257 -6.75 -21.41 4.53
CA ILE A 257 -7.62 -20.45 5.22
C ILE A 257 -9.04 -20.60 4.69
N ARG A 258 -10.02 -20.62 5.59
CA ARG A 258 -11.45 -20.74 5.31
C ARG A 258 -12.22 -19.64 6.05
N LYS A 259 -13.44 -19.38 5.64
CA LYS A 259 -14.36 -18.43 6.28
C LYS A 259 -14.38 -18.57 7.81
N LYS A 260 -14.45 -19.80 8.32
CA LYS A 260 -14.45 -20.08 9.77
C LYS A 260 -13.20 -19.55 10.50
N ASP A 261 -12.04 -19.49 9.82
CA ASP A 261 -10.80 -19.01 10.44
C ASP A 261 -10.89 -17.51 10.73
N PHE A 262 -11.55 -16.74 9.85
CA PHE A 262 -11.84 -15.32 10.08
C PHE A 262 -12.83 -15.10 11.22
N ILE A 263 -13.86 -15.94 11.34
CA ILE A 263 -14.81 -15.84 12.44
C ILE A 263 -14.11 -16.09 13.78
N ILE A 264 -13.30 -17.16 13.88
CA ILE A 264 -12.53 -17.46 15.09
C ILE A 264 -11.55 -16.33 15.41
N PHE A 265 -10.90 -15.75 14.39
CA PHE A 265 -10.03 -14.59 14.57
C PHE A 265 -10.79 -13.39 15.12
N ALA A 266 -11.98 -13.08 14.59
CA ALA A 266 -12.82 -12.00 15.08
C ALA A 266 -13.19 -12.19 16.57
N GLU A 267 -13.63 -13.40 16.96
CA GLU A 267 -13.96 -13.74 18.34
C GLU A 267 -12.76 -13.54 19.28
N LYS A 268 -11.59 -14.10 18.92
CA LYS A 268 -10.34 -13.94 19.70
C LYS A 268 -9.93 -12.47 19.84
N CYS A 269 -10.23 -11.64 18.86
CA CYS A 269 -9.93 -10.21 18.86
C CYS A 269 -11.03 -9.36 19.50
N GLY A 270 -12.14 -9.95 19.96
CA GLY A 270 -13.26 -9.22 20.55
C GLY A 270 -14.04 -8.39 19.52
N ILE A 271 -14.01 -8.79 18.26
CA ILE A 271 -14.85 -8.24 17.20
C ILE A 271 -16.15 -9.04 17.19
N PRO A 272 -17.32 -8.40 17.29
CA PRO A 272 -18.60 -9.13 17.22
C PRO A 272 -18.72 -9.93 15.92
N VAL A 273 -19.12 -11.20 15.99
CA VAL A 273 -19.25 -12.10 14.84
C VAL A 273 -20.11 -11.48 13.73
N LYS A 274 -21.25 -10.87 14.09
CA LYS A 274 -22.12 -10.16 13.15
C LYS A 274 -21.41 -9.05 12.39
N SER A 275 -20.48 -8.34 13.05
CA SER A 275 -19.67 -7.28 12.42
C SER A 275 -18.65 -7.88 11.46
N ALA A 276 -17.98 -8.96 11.84
CA ALA A 276 -17.05 -9.69 11.01
C ALA A 276 -17.73 -10.23 9.73
N GLU A 277 -18.88 -10.88 9.87
CA GLU A 277 -19.70 -11.37 8.76
C GLU A 277 -20.13 -10.23 7.82
N LYS A 278 -20.53 -9.08 8.39
CA LYS A 278 -20.90 -7.90 7.59
C LYS A 278 -19.72 -7.36 6.80
N ILE A 279 -18.52 -7.32 7.39
CA ILE A 279 -17.30 -6.88 6.70
C ILE A 279 -16.96 -7.86 5.56
N MET A 280 -16.92 -9.16 5.82
CA MET A 280 -16.65 -10.16 4.79
C MET A 280 -17.66 -10.07 3.64
N ARG A 281 -18.97 -10.03 3.96
CA ARG A 281 -20.02 -9.87 2.95
C ARG A 281 -19.83 -8.60 2.13
N LYS A 282 -19.52 -7.46 2.78
CA LYS A 282 -19.25 -6.19 2.08
C LYS A 282 -18.12 -6.35 1.07
N VAL A 283 -17.01 -6.98 1.45
CA VAL A 283 -15.86 -7.19 0.56
C VAL A 283 -16.22 -8.09 -0.61
N CYS A 284 -16.94 -9.21 -0.38
CA CYS A 284 -17.41 -10.09 -1.45
C CYS A 284 -18.36 -9.37 -2.44
N LEU A 285 -19.27 -8.53 -1.95
CA LEU A 285 -20.19 -7.74 -2.80
C LEU A 285 -19.47 -6.72 -3.70
N LEU A 286 -18.20 -6.40 -3.41
CA LEU A 286 -17.38 -5.51 -4.23
C LEU A 286 -16.62 -6.23 -5.36
N LYS A 287 -16.79 -7.55 -5.53
CA LYS A 287 -16.10 -8.37 -6.55
C LYS A 287 -16.13 -7.73 -7.94
N GLU A 288 -17.31 -7.38 -8.43
CA GLU A 288 -17.45 -6.77 -9.76
C GLU A 288 -16.69 -5.45 -9.89
N ARG A 289 -16.64 -4.64 -8.83
CA ARG A 289 -15.86 -3.40 -8.81
C ARG A 289 -14.35 -3.67 -8.82
N PHE A 290 -13.89 -4.75 -8.21
CA PHE A 290 -12.50 -5.17 -8.27
C PHE A 290 -12.13 -5.68 -9.68
N ILE A 291 -13.01 -6.45 -10.32
CA ILE A 291 -12.86 -6.89 -11.69
C ILE A 291 -12.74 -5.69 -12.64
N ILE A 292 -13.64 -4.70 -12.51
CA ILE A 292 -13.56 -3.46 -13.29
C ILE A 292 -12.24 -2.72 -13.01
N ALA A 293 -11.78 -2.68 -11.75
CA ALA A 293 -10.50 -2.05 -11.42
C ALA A 293 -9.31 -2.76 -12.09
N CYS A 294 -9.35 -4.09 -12.23
CA CYS A 294 -8.36 -4.84 -13.01
C CYS A 294 -8.38 -4.42 -14.48
N ASP A 295 -9.56 -4.36 -15.10
CA ASP A 295 -9.72 -3.95 -16.52
C ASP A 295 -9.20 -2.53 -16.76
N GLU A 296 -9.44 -1.65 -15.81
CA GLU A 296 -9.04 -0.24 -15.85
C GLU A 296 -7.59 0.01 -15.43
N SER A 297 -6.87 -1.01 -14.96
CA SER A 297 -5.48 -0.89 -14.51
C SER A 297 -4.48 -0.73 -15.65
N TYR A 298 -3.24 -0.47 -15.29
CA TYR A 298 -2.13 -0.33 -16.24
C TYR A 298 -1.36 -1.64 -16.48
N LEU A 299 -1.84 -2.74 -15.90
CA LEU A 299 -1.27 -4.07 -16.09
C LEU A 299 -1.47 -4.57 -17.53
N PRO A 300 -0.59 -5.44 -18.04
CA PRO A 300 -0.84 -6.22 -19.26
C PRO A 300 -2.08 -7.11 -19.11
N GLU A 301 -2.73 -7.44 -20.23
CA GLU A 301 -4.02 -8.19 -20.21
C GLU A 301 -3.90 -9.54 -19.50
N MET A 302 -2.79 -10.27 -19.71
CA MET A 302 -2.56 -11.55 -19.03
C MET A 302 -2.56 -11.39 -17.51
N ASN A 303 -1.85 -10.39 -16.99
CA ASN A 303 -1.76 -10.11 -15.55
C ASN A 303 -3.10 -9.64 -14.96
N LYS A 304 -3.93 -8.92 -15.75
CA LYS A 304 -5.30 -8.58 -15.36
C LYS A 304 -6.15 -9.83 -15.17
N GLU A 305 -6.09 -10.76 -16.11
CA GLU A 305 -6.85 -12.01 -16.04
C GLU A 305 -6.43 -12.88 -14.85
N GLU A 306 -5.12 -13.01 -14.58
CA GLU A 306 -4.60 -13.71 -13.41
C GLU A 306 -5.12 -13.10 -12.11
N MET A 307 -5.12 -11.78 -12.00
CA MET A 307 -5.63 -11.07 -10.83
C MET A 307 -7.14 -11.27 -10.64
N LYS A 308 -7.93 -11.23 -11.74
CA LYS A 308 -9.38 -11.51 -11.71
C LYS A 308 -9.66 -12.92 -11.23
N GLN A 309 -8.97 -13.92 -11.79
CA GLN A 309 -9.13 -15.33 -11.41
C GLN A 309 -8.81 -15.56 -9.94
N LEU A 310 -7.73 -14.97 -9.43
CA LEU A 310 -7.41 -15.05 -8.01
C LEU A 310 -8.55 -14.51 -7.15
N ILE A 311 -9.08 -13.31 -7.47
CA ILE A 311 -10.17 -12.69 -6.71
C ILE A 311 -11.42 -13.58 -6.72
N ILE A 312 -11.79 -14.14 -7.87
CA ILE A 312 -12.95 -15.03 -8.00
C ILE A 312 -12.77 -16.26 -7.11
N CYS A 313 -11.65 -16.96 -7.23
CA CYS A 313 -11.36 -18.16 -6.43
C CYS A 313 -11.33 -17.88 -4.92
N ARG A 314 -10.80 -16.73 -4.51
CA ARG A 314 -10.70 -16.37 -3.09
C ARG A 314 -12.04 -15.91 -2.51
N GLU A 315 -12.86 -15.27 -3.31
CA GLU A 315 -14.21 -14.85 -2.92
C GLU A 315 -15.13 -16.06 -2.64
N GLU A 316 -15.05 -17.12 -3.46
CA GLU A 316 -15.79 -18.37 -3.22
C GLU A 316 -15.47 -19.02 -1.86
N ILE A 317 -14.23 -18.86 -1.36
CA ILE A 317 -13.82 -19.37 -0.04
C ILE A 317 -14.49 -18.60 1.11
N LEU A 318 -14.78 -17.30 0.90
CA LEU A 318 -15.38 -16.41 1.89
C LEU A 318 -16.92 -16.50 1.95
N HIS A 319 -17.55 -17.07 0.91
CA HIS A 319 -18.99 -17.34 0.90
C HIS A 319 -19.34 -18.50 1.81
#